data_56e49bd18488cbcef46cf971f08da8aa
#
_entry.id   56e49bd18488cbcef46cf971f08da8aa
#
_cell.length_a   1.000
_cell.length_b   1.000
_cell.length_c   1.000
_cell.angle_alpha   90.00
_cell.angle_beta   90.00
_cell.angle_gamma   90.00
#
_symmetry.space_group_name_H-M   'P 1'
#
loop_
_entity.id
_entity.type
_entity.pdbx_description
1 polymer ?
#
loop_
_entity_poly.entity_id
_entity_poly.type
_entity_poly.pdbx_seq_one_letter_code
_entity_poly.pdbx_strand_id
1 'polypeptide(L)'
;PVTILAWSFVRDDQPIKSTALQLALALREEVRDLEQAGIHVIQIDEPAFRESLPLRKKDWNHYFNWAIDCFCIASAVAQDSTQIHTH
;
A
#
# COMPACT_ATOMS: atom_id res chain seq x y z
N PRO A 1 -1.95 1.52 0.12
CA PRO A 1 -2.59 0.90 -1.07
C PRO A 1 -3.62 -0.17 -0.74
N VAL A 2 -3.51 -0.85 0.38
CA VAL A 2 -4.40 -1.98 0.73
C VAL A 2 -5.69 -1.50 1.39
N THR A 3 -5.59 -0.63 2.39
CA THR A 3 -6.75 -0.10 3.13
C THR A 3 -7.76 0.60 2.22
N ILE A 4 -7.30 1.41 1.28
CA ILE A 4 -8.20 2.12 0.37
C ILE A 4 -9.03 1.15 -0.48
N LEU A 5 -8.45 0.01 -0.87
CA LEU A 5 -9.18 -1.03 -1.59
C LEU A 5 -10.16 -1.78 -0.68
N ALA A 6 -9.77 -2.06 0.57
CA ALA A 6 -10.64 -2.70 1.56
C ALA A 6 -11.91 -1.91 1.84
N TRP A 7 -11.82 -0.58 1.75
CA TRP A 7 -12.93 0.35 2.02
C TRP A 7 -13.59 0.91 0.77
N SER A 8 -13.27 0.36 -0.40
CA SER A 8 -13.78 0.83 -1.69
C SER A 8 -14.57 -0.26 -2.42
N PHE A 9 -15.38 0.16 -3.38
CA PHE A 9 -15.96 -0.74 -4.38
C PHE A 9 -14.91 -1.00 -5.46
N VAL A 10 -14.28 -2.18 -5.38
CA VAL A 10 -13.18 -2.56 -6.26
C VAL A 10 -13.72 -3.30 -7.48
N ARG A 11 -13.11 -3.06 -8.65
CA ARG A 11 -13.40 -3.82 -9.87
C ARG A 11 -13.20 -5.32 -9.63
N ASP A 12 -14.02 -6.15 -10.24
CA ASP A 12 -14.03 -7.61 -10.07
C ASP A 12 -13.51 -8.39 -11.29
N ASP A 13 -13.09 -7.68 -12.34
CA ASP A 13 -12.57 -8.26 -13.58
C ASP A 13 -11.06 -8.58 -13.53
N GLN A 14 -10.42 -8.34 -12.38
CA GLN A 14 -9.06 -8.76 -12.08
C GLN A 14 -8.91 -9.06 -10.58
N PRO A 15 -7.90 -9.88 -10.19
CA PRO A 15 -7.64 -10.13 -8.77
C PRO A 15 -7.33 -8.83 -8.01
N ILE A 16 -7.79 -8.73 -6.76
CA ILE A 16 -7.53 -7.56 -5.90
C ILE A 16 -6.04 -7.28 -5.74
N LYS A 17 -5.21 -8.32 -5.70
CA LYS A 17 -3.75 -8.21 -5.70
C LYS A 17 -3.23 -7.36 -6.86
N SER A 18 -3.75 -7.59 -8.07
CA SER A 18 -3.32 -6.83 -9.26
C SER A 18 -3.70 -5.36 -9.16
N THR A 19 -4.90 -5.07 -8.68
CA THR A 19 -5.35 -3.68 -8.44
C THR A 19 -4.51 -3.02 -7.36
N ALA A 20 -4.19 -3.73 -6.27
CA ALA A 20 -3.35 -3.23 -5.19
C ALA A 20 -1.93 -2.89 -5.67
N LEU A 21 -1.33 -3.73 -6.52
CA LEU A 21 -0.01 -3.47 -7.10
C LEU A 21 -0.02 -2.24 -8.02
N GLN A 22 -1.05 -2.09 -8.83
CA GLN A 22 -1.22 -0.90 -9.68
C GLN A 22 -1.33 0.38 -8.84
N LEU A 23 -2.11 0.33 -7.76
CA LEU A 23 -2.26 1.44 -6.85
C LEU A 23 -0.96 1.74 -6.09
N ALA A 24 -0.23 0.72 -5.66
CA ALA A 24 1.07 0.88 -5.01
C ALA A 24 2.08 1.61 -5.91
N LEU A 25 2.09 1.29 -7.21
CA LEU A 25 2.93 1.99 -8.19
C LEU A 25 2.52 3.46 -8.36
N ALA A 26 1.23 3.75 -8.37
CA ALA A 26 0.74 5.13 -8.41
C ALA A 26 1.12 5.91 -7.16
N LEU A 27 0.98 5.32 -5.98
CA LEU A 27 1.38 5.94 -4.71
C LEU A 27 2.90 6.14 -4.63
N ARG A 28 3.69 5.26 -5.22
CA ARG A 28 5.14 5.46 -5.33
C ARG A 28 5.48 6.74 -6.08
N GLU A 29 4.78 7.03 -7.18
CA GLU A 29 4.98 8.28 -7.90
C GLU A 29 4.54 9.50 -7.07
N GLU A 30 3.46 9.37 -6.30
CA GLU A 30 3.03 10.42 -5.36
C GLU A 30 4.11 10.72 -4.31
N VAL A 31 4.75 9.69 -3.74
CA VAL A 31 5.86 9.86 -2.78
C VAL A 31 7.01 10.61 -3.43
N ARG A 32 7.36 10.29 -4.66
CA ARG A 32 8.39 11.02 -5.43
C ARG A 32 8.04 12.48 -5.62
N ASP A 33 6.80 12.75 -6.03
CA ASP A 33 6.34 14.11 -6.29
C ASP A 33 6.36 14.95 -5.00
N LEU A 34 5.97 14.36 -3.87
CA LEU A 34 6.04 15.01 -2.57
C LEU A 34 7.49 15.34 -2.16
N GLU A 35 8.41 14.42 -2.35
CA GLU A 35 9.84 14.68 -2.11
C GLU A 35 10.39 15.80 -2.99
N GLN A 36 10.05 15.79 -4.28
CA GLN A 36 10.45 16.84 -5.22
C GLN A 36 9.88 18.22 -4.84
N ALA A 37 8.70 18.24 -4.21
CA ALA A 37 8.10 19.45 -3.67
C ALA A 37 8.72 19.90 -2.33
N GLY A 38 9.70 19.16 -1.79
CA GLY A 38 10.39 19.50 -0.55
C GLY A 38 9.74 18.94 0.71
N ILE A 39 8.86 17.97 0.59
CA ILE A 39 8.23 17.29 1.73
C ILE A 39 9.18 16.19 2.23
N HIS A 40 9.51 16.21 3.53
CA HIS A 40 10.45 15.28 4.15
C HIS A 40 9.82 14.35 5.20
N VAL A 41 8.55 14.50 5.48
CA VAL A 41 7.79 13.60 6.36
C VAL A 41 6.52 13.20 5.63
N ILE A 42 6.40 11.91 5.30
CA ILE A 42 5.26 11.37 4.54
C ILE A 42 4.66 10.23 5.35
N GLN A 43 3.34 10.28 5.56
CA GLN A 43 2.62 9.22 6.23
C GLN A 43 1.81 8.44 5.20
N ILE A 44 1.99 7.10 5.20
CA ILE A 44 1.23 6.17 4.36
C ILE A 44 0.35 5.34 5.29
N ASP A 45 -0.94 5.62 5.30
CA ASP A 45 -1.88 4.98 6.21
C ASP A 45 -2.35 3.63 5.70
N GLU A 46 -2.27 2.62 6.58
CA GLU A 46 -2.78 1.28 6.34
C GLU A 46 -3.54 0.72 7.56
N PRO A 47 -4.54 1.45 8.09
CA PRO A 47 -5.22 1.05 9.32
C PRO A 47 -6.05 -0.23 9.20
N ALA A 48 -6.44 -0.63 7.99
CA ALA A 48 -7.28 -1.80 7.77
C ALA A 48 -6.51 -3.06 7.34
N PHE A 49 -5.19 -3.11 7.51
CA PHE A 49 -4.41 -4.32 7.20
C PHE A 49 -4.96 -5.56 7.89
N ARG A 50 -5.21 -5.44 9.18
CA ARG A 50 -5.75 -6.53 9.99
C ARG A 50 -7.20 -6.88 9.64
N GLU A 51 -8.02 -5.88 9.37
CA GLU A 51 -9.43 -6.06 9.01
C GLU A 51 -9.61 -6.78 7.68
N SER A 52 -8.64 -6.63 6.80
CA SER A 52 -8.65 -7.23 5.46
C SER A 52 -8.14 -8.67 5.42
N LEU A 53 -7.77 -9.24 6.59
CA LEU A 53 -7.33 -10.63 6.67
C LEU A 53 -8.39 -11.59 6.13
N PRO A 54 -8.01 -12.58 5.32
CA PRO A 54 -8.90 -13.65 4.91
C PRO A 54 -9.51 -14.36 6.12
N LEU A 55 -10.74 -14.84 5.97
CA LEU A 55 -11.43 -15.56 7.03
C LEU A 55 -10.67 -16.82 7.47
N ARG A 56 -10.03 -17.51 6.53
CA ARG A 56 -9.29 -18.74 6.80
C ARG A 56 -7.81 -18.45 7.04
N LYS A 57 -7.28 -18.92 8.17
CA LYS A 57 -5.86 -18.73 8.53
C LYS A 57 -4.87 -19.25 7.47
N LYS A 58 -5.22 -20.32 6.77
CA LYS A 58 -4.36 -20.87 5.70
C LYS A 58 -4.09 -19.88 4.57
N ASP A 59 -4.96 -18.88 4.39
CA ASP A 59 -4.86 -17.89 3.33
C ASP A 59 -4.13 -16.60 3.78
N TRP A 60 -3.79 -16.49 5.08
CA TRP A 60 -3.15 -15.30 5.64
C TRP A 60 -1.78 -15.01 5.04
N ASN A 61 -0.93 -16.04 4.88
CA ASN A 61 0.40 -15.84 4.32
C ASN A 61 0.35 -15.30 2.90
N HIS A 62 -0.58 -15.79 2.08
CA HIS A 62 -0.79 -15.28 0.73
C HIS A 62 -1.20 -13.81 0.75
N TYR A 63 -2.13 -13.44 1.61
CA TYR A 63 -2.58 -12.06 1.79
C TYR A 63 -1.42 -11.17 2.26
N PHE A 64 -0.72 -11.54 3.33
CA PHE A 64 0.37 -10.74 3.85
C PHE A 64 1.48 -10.53 2.83
N ASN A 65 1.84 -11.54 2.06
CA ASN A 65 2.89 -11.41 1.06
C ASN A 65 2.59 -10.27 0.08
N TRP A 66 1.44 -10.29 -0.57
CA TRP A 66 1.15 -9.25 -1.54
C TRP A 66 0.80 -7.90 -0.90
N ALA A 67 0.17 -7.90 0.27
CA ALA A 67 -0.21 -6.66 0.95
C ALA A 67 1.02 -5.90 1.46
N ILE A 68 2.00 -6.61 2.04
CA ILE A 68 3.27 -6.04 2.49
C ILE A 68 4.08 -5.56 1.28
N ASP A 69 4.15 -6.35 0.20
CA ASP A 69 4.83 -5.95 -1.02
C ASP A 69 4.27 -4.64 -1.57
N CYS A 70 2.95 -4.45 -1.56
CA CYS A 70 2.32 -3.21 -2.00
C CYS A 70 2.75 -2.01 -1.14
N PHE A 71 2.80 -2.16 0.17
CA PHE A 71 3.29 -1.11 1.07
C PHE A 71 4.77 -0.80 0.80
N CYS A 72 5.59 -1.82 0.66
CA CYS A 72 7.02 -1.67 0.36
C CYS A 72 7.25 -0.96 -0.99
N ILE A 73 6.49 -1.31 -2.02
CA ILE A 73 6.57 -0.65 -3.33
C ILE A 73 6.25 0.84 -3.20
N ALA A 74 5.21 1.19 -2.47
CA ALA A 74 4.79 2.58 -2.29
C ALA A 74 5.83 3.40 -1.49
N SER A 75 6.46 2.80 -0.47
CA SER A 75 7.35 3.49 0.47
C SER A 75 8.83 3.46 0.10
N ALA A 76 9.29 2.39 -0.55
CA ALA A 76 10.73 2.14 -0.76
C ALA A 76 11.41 3.13 -1.74
N VAL A 77 10.66 3.94 -2.46
CA VAL A 77 11.20 4.99 -3.33
C VAL A 77 11.72 6.19 -2.54
N ALA A 78 11.26 6.36 -1.30
CA ALA A 78 11.65 7.48 -0.45
C ALA A 78 13.16 7.47 -0.21
N GLN A 79 13.79 8.65 -0.26
CA GLN A 79 15.19 8.82 0.04
C GLN A 79 15.44 8.70 1.55
N ASP A 80 16.69 8.41 1.94
CA ASP A 80 17.07 8.25 3.35
C ASP A 80 16.79 9.51 4.19
N SER A 81 16.75 10.68 3.56
CA SER A 81 16.41 11.95 4.21
C SER A 81 14.91 12.15 4.44
N THR A 82 14.07 11.29 3.90
CA THR A 82 12.62 11.37 4.05
C THR A 82 12.15 10.37 5.10
N GLN A 83 11.39 10.85 6.06
CA GLN A 83 10.77 9.98 7.08
C GLN A 83 9.45 9.42 6.55
N ILE A 84 9.32 8.11 6.53
CA ILE A 84 8.06 7.43 6.25
C ILE A 84 7.43 6.98 7.55
N HIS A 85 6.22 7.48 7.78
CA HIS A 85 5.38 7.07 8.90
C HIS A 85 4.22 6.21 8.38
N THR A 86 3.68 5.36 9.22
CA THR A 86 2.49 4.56 8.92
C THR A 86 1.53 4.52 10.10
N HIS A 87 0.27 4.35 9.80
CA HIS A 87 -0.79 4.18 10.79
C HIS A 87 -1.63 2.96 10.48
#